data_4d72ebed1cfd605177621f5abbdbb999
#
_entry.id   4d72ebed1cfd605177621f5abbdbb999
#
_cell.length_a   1.000
_cell.length_b   1.000
_cell.length_c   1.000
_cell.angle_alpha   90.00
_cell.angle_beta   90.00
_cell.angle_gamma   90.00
#
_symmetry.space_group_name_H-M   'P 1'
#
loop_
_entity.id
_entity.type
_entity.pdbx_description
1 polymer ?
#
loop_
_entity_poly.entity_id
_entity_poly.type
_entity_poly.pdbx_seq_one_letter_code
_entity_poly.pdbx_strand_id
1 'polypeptide(L)'
;MRILRIPKNSTLTLCSFDTELGTITCAASGGALSALWMSGQRFFGYPFGISEAEASSPVHLSSAGDMRTWTSNGSAVGDTNTAVLEQAYQWTQDFLTGMNPDHSEIPLATFGTDFQLRVWNALLDIPYRECVTYADIARKVGSPRAYQAVGSAVGHNPLSLIVPCHRVASASGQVHYGGGPARKLYLLSVESKGSLH
;
A
#
# COMPACT_ATOMS: atom_id res chain seq x y z
N MET A 1 -1.05 -8.85 12.83
CA MET A 1 -0.52 -9.17 11.49
C MET A 1 0.88 -8.61 11.32
N ARG A 2 1.74 -9.21 10.48
CA ARG A 2 3.10 -8.73 10.18
C ARG A 2 3.39 -8.82 8.69
N ILE A 3 4.09 -7.81 8.17
CA ILE A 3 4.61 -7.84 6.80
C ILE A 3 5.83 -8.77 6.77
N LEU A 4 5.77 -9.79 5.93
CA LEU A 4 6.89 -10.69 5.71
C LEU A 4 7.85 -10.13 4.65
N ARG A 5 9.10 -10.60 4.68
CA ARG A 5 10.09 -10.23 3.64
C ARG A 5 10.07 -11.25 2.51
N ILE A 6 10.05 -10.76 1.27
CA ILE A 6 10.29 -11.56 0.07
C ILE A 6 11.57 -11.08 -0.65
N PRO A 7 12.18 -11.91 -1.50
CA PRO A 7 13.29 -11.50 -2.37
C PRO A 7 12.88 -10.37 -3.32
N LYS A 8 13.82 -9.48 -3.64
CA LYS A 8 13.57 -8.36 -4.57
C LYS A 8 13.22 -8.83 -5.99
N ASN A 9 13.73 -9.99 -6.40
CA ASN A 9 13.51 -10.59 -7.71
C ASN A 9 12.36 -11.62 -7.71
N SER A 10 11.46 -11.56 -6.76
CA SER A 10 10.25 -12.39 -6.75
C SER A 10 9.41 -12.11 -7.99
N THR A 11 8.84 -13.18 -8.57
CA THR A 11 7.84 -13.06 -9.63
C THR A 11 6.57 -12.45 -9.05
N LEU A 12 6.06 -11.42 -9.71
CA LEU A 12 4.85 -10.70 -9.31
C LEU A 12 3.72 -10.96 -10.30
N THR A 13 2.54 -11.20 -9.77
CA THR A 13 1.27 -11.07 -10.47
C THR A 13 0.73 -9.68 -10.15
N LEU A 14 0.33 -8.93 -11.17
CA LEU A 14 -0.15 -7.57 -11.00
C LEU A 14 -1.63 -7.48 -11.41
N CYS A 15 -2.34 -6.54 -10.81
CA CYS A 15 -3.64 -6.10 -11.29
C CYS A 15 -3.75 -4.57 -11.19
N SER A 16 -4.57 -3.97 -12.05
CA SER A 16 -4.86 -2.54 -12.00
C SER A 16 -6.35 -2.28 -12.14
N PHE A 17 -6.83 -1.26 -11.45
CA PHE A 17 -8.21 -0.80 -11.50
C PHE A 17 -8.29 0.70 -11.22
N ASP A 18 -9.33 1.35 -11.72
CA ASP A 18 -9.52 2.78 -11.58
C ASP A 18 -10.32 3.14 -10.32
N THR A 19 -9.97 4.25 -9.70
CA THR A 19 -10.61 4.79 -8.50
C THR A 19 -10.60 6.32 -8.53
N GLU A 20 -11.25 6.98 -7.55
CA GLU A 20 -11.16 8.43 -7.36
C GLU A 20 -9.75 8.92 -7.04
N LEU A 21 -8.84 8.02 -6.62
CA LEU A 21 -7.41 8.33 -6.41
C LEU A 21 -6.59 8.22 -7.69
N GLY A 22 -7.20 7.86 -8.81
CA GLY A 22 -6.57 7.44 -10.06
C GLY A 22 -6.41 5.92 -10.12
N THR A 23 -5.65 5.44 -11.10
CA THR A 23 -5.39 4.01 -11.25
C THR A 23 -4.57 3.48 -10.08
N ILE A 24 -5.06 2.41 -9.45
CA ILE A 24 -4.34 1.64 -8.44
C ILE A 24 -3.79 0.38 -9.10
N THR A 25 -2.52 0.09 -8.82
CA THR A 25 -1.85 -1.15 -9.22
C THR A 25 -1.48 -1.94 -7.98
N CYS A 26 -1.97 -3.16 -7.88
CA CYS A 26 -1.61 -4.14 -6.87
C CYS A 26 -0.63 -5.16 -7.43
N ALA A 27 0.27 -5.66 -6.59
CA ALA A 27 1.18 -6.75 -6.93
C ALA A 27 1.14 -7.83 -5.85
N ALA A 28 1.10 -9.09 -6.26
CA ALA A 28 1.13 -10.25 -5.38
C ALA A 28 2.23 -11.23 -5.74
N SER A 29 2.78 -11.92 -4.74
CA SER A 29 3.77 -12.98 -4.89
C SER A 29 3.57 -14.03 -3.82
N GLY A 30 3.55 -15.31 -4.22
CA GLY A 30 3.43 -16.43 -3.28
C GLY A 30 2.17 -16.39 -2.41
N GLY A 31 1.06 -15.88 -2.94
CA GLY A 31 -0.20 -15.76 -2.21
C GLY A 31 -0.25 -14.61 -1.20
N ALA A 32 0.67 -13.64 -1.29
CA ALA A 32 0.68 -12.46 -0.44
C ALA A 32 0.72 -11.18 -1.25
N LEU A 33 0.03 -10.13 -0.79
CA LEU A 33 0.09 -8.80 -1.38
C LEU A 33 1.46 -8.19 -1.11
N SER A 34 2.15 -7.80 -2.19
CA SER A 34 3.53 -7.31 -2.14
C SER A 34 3.64 -5.82 -2.39
N ALA A 35 2.66 -5.26 -3.08
CA ALA A 35 2.53 -3.82 -3.28
C ALA A 35 1.11 -3.40 -3.62
N LEU A 36 0.81 -2.13 -3.34
CA LEU A 36 -0.34 -1.38 -3.77
C LEU A 36 0.12 0.05 -4.03
N TRP A 37 0.16 0.46 -5.28
CA TRP A 37 0.60 1.78 -5.71
C TRP A 37 -0.53 2.57 -6.37
N MET A 38 -0.50 3.88 -6.21
CA MET A 38 -1.35 4.82 -6.95
C MET A 38 -0.57 5.40 -8.11
N SER A 39 -1.17 5.56 -9.28
CA SER A 39 -0.56 6.23 -10.44
C SER A 39 -0.04 7.62 -10.05
N GLY A 40 1.14 8.00 -10.55
CA GLY A 40 1.78 9.28 -10.25
C GLY A 40 2.31 9.44 -8.82
N GLN A 41 2.33 8.40 -7.98
CA GLN A 41 2.98 8.50 -6.67
C GLN A 41 4.50 8.50 -6.80
N ARG A 42 5.20 9.21 -5.90
CA ARG A 42 6.65 9.46 -5.97
C ARG A 42 7.53 8.22 -6.11
N PHE A 43 7.16 7.11 -5.50
CA PHE A 43 7.92 5.86 -5.52
C PHE A 43 7.08 4.71 -6.09
N PHE A 44 6.36 4.98 -7.18
CA PHE A 44 5.65 3.93 -7.91
C PHE A 44 6.62 2.80 -8.31
N GLY A 45 6.19 1.56 -8.17
CA GLY A 45 6.98 0.39 -8.53
C GLY A 45 8.12 0.02 -7.56
N TYR A 46 8.42 0.88 -6.58
CA TYR A 46 9.38 0.52 -5.52
C TYR A 46 8.80 -0.58 -4.61
N PRO A 47 9.58 -1.57 -4.19
CA PRO A 47 11.02 -1.76 -4.41
C PRO A 47 11.37 -2.64 -5.63
N PHE A 48 10.39 -3.03 -6.43
CA PHE A 48 10.54 -4.04 -7.48
C PHE A 48 11.05 -3.47 -8.82
N GLY A 49 11.04 -2.15 -8.97
CA GLY A 49 11.54 -1.46 -10.17
C GLY A 49 10.57 -1.50 -11.36
N ILE A 50 9.27 -1.64 -11.09
CA ILE A 50 8.21 -1.64 -12.10
C ILE A 50 7.85 -0.21 -12.47
N SER A 51 7.85 0.12 -13.76
CA SER A 51 7.35 1.42 -14.26
C SER A 51 5.83 1.43 -14.38
N GLU A 52 5.23 2.63 -14.38
CA GLU A 52 3.79 2.77 -14.63
C GLU A 52 3.39 2.26 -16.03
N ALA A 53 4.26 2.38 -17.02
CA ALA A 53 4.02 1.87 -18.36
C ALA A 53 3.93 0.33 -18.37
N GLU A 54 4.84 -0.35 -17.66
CA GLU A 54 4.77 -1.81 -17.48
C GLU A 54 3.52 -2.19 -16.70
N ALA A 55 3.17 -1.43 -15.66
CA ALA A 55 1.98 -1.63 -14.86
C ALA A 55 0.66 -1.38 -15.61
N SER A 56 0.70 -0.66 -16.71
CA SER A 56 -0.49 -0.34 -17.54
C SER A 56 -0.71 -1.30 -18.71
N SER A 57 0.16 -2.29 -18.89
CA SER A 57 0.04 -3.26 -20.00
C SER A 57 -0.94 -4.39 -19.63
N PRO A 58 -2.19 -4.42 -20.15
CA PRO A 58 -3.17 -5.42 -19.78
C PRO A 58 -2.93 -6.73 -20.53
N VAL A 59 -2.93 -7.86 -19.84
CA VAL A 59 -2.89 -9.18 -20.48
C VAL A 59 -4.17 -9.99 -20.23
N HIS A 60 -4.88 -9.80 -19.12
CA HIS A 60 -6.16 -10.47 -18.86
C HIS A 60 -7.14 -9.59 -18.08
N LEU A 61 -8.42 -9.69 -18.45
CA LEU A 61 -9.55 -9.22 -17.63
C LEU A 61 -9.91 -10.34 -16.66
N SER A 62 -9.97 -10.06 -15.37
CA SER A 62 -10.51 -11.01 -14.38
C SER A 62 -12.04 -11.01 -14.42
N SER A 63 -12.64 -12.04 -13.82
CA SER A 63 -14.10 -12.16 -13.67
C SER A 63 -14.74 -11.05 -12.82
N ALA A 64 -13.96 -10.23 -12.14
CA ALA A 64 -14.42 -9.06 -11.36
C ALA A 64 -14.69 -7.82 -12.23
N GLY A 65 -14.83 -7.95 -13.54
CA GLY A 65 -15.35 -6.93 -14.47
C GLY A 65 -14.43 -5.73 -14.74
N ASP A 66 -13.84 -5.13 -13.73
CA ASP A 66 -13.06 -3.89 -13.82
C ASP A 66 -11.58 -4.06 -13.52
N MET A 67 -11.12 -5.25 -13.13
CA MET A 67 -9.75 -5.54 -12.74
C MET A 67 -8.95 -6.19 -13.87
N ARG A 68 -7.83 -5.58 -14.26
CA ARG A 68 -6.89 -6.10 -15.28
C ARG A 68 -5.71 -6.78 -14.57
N THR A 69 -5.45 -8.05 -14.90
CA THR A 69 -4.38 -8.84 -14.26
C THR A 69 -3.33 -9.32 -15.26
N TRP A 70 -2.06 -9.34 -14.85
CA TRP A 70 -0.95 -9.91 -15.63
C TRP A 70 0.22 -10.30 -14.69
N THR A 71 1.19 -11.06 -15.23
CA THR A 71 2.43 -11.38 -14.50
C THR A 71 3.61 -10.58 -15.04
N SER A 72 4.54 -10.21 -14.18
CA SER A 72 5.74 -9.44 -14.53
C SER A 72 6.67 -10.14 -15.53
N ASN A 73 6.52 -11.45 -15.75
CA ASN A 73 7.31 -12.25 -16.68
C ASN A 73 6.48 -12.95 -17.78
N GLY A 74 5.20 -12.55 -17.93
CA GLY A 74 4.30 -13.14 -18.94
C GLY A 74 3.84 -14.57 -18.66
N SER A 75 4.12 -15.12 -17.48
CA SER A 75 3.64 -16.45 -17.06
C SER A 75 2.15 -16.42 -16.71
N ALA A 76 1.49 -17.57 -16.71
CA ALA A 76 0.09 -17.68 -16.29
C ALA A 76 -0.10 -17.18 -14.85
N VAL A 77 -1.22 -16.49 -14.62
CA VAL A 77 -1.61 -15.99 -13.30
C VAL A 77 -1.92 -17.18 -12.39
N GLY A 78 -1.22 -17.29 -11.25
CA GLY A 78 -1.48 -18.37 -10.28
C GLY A 78 -2.72 -18.06 -9.43
N ASP A 79 -3.55 -19.08 -9.17
CA ASP A 79 -4.82 -18.93 -8.42
C ASP A 79 -4.69 -18.23 -7.07
N THR A 80 -3.61 -18.53 -6.30
CA THR A 80 -3.39 -17.93 -4.97
C THR A 80 -3.06 -16.44 -5.03
N ASN A 81 -2.31 -15.99 -6.05
CA ASN A 81 -2.01 -14.57 -6.23
C ASN A 81 -3.26 -13.82 -6.69
N THR A 82 -4.08 -14.42 -7.58
CA THR A 82 -5.33 -13.82 -8.03
C THR A 82 -6.28 -13.60 -6.85
N ALA A 83 -6.44 -14.60 -5.98
CA ALA A 83 -7.30 -14.49 -4.82
C ALA A 83 -6.90 -13.32 -3.88
N VAL A 84 -5.62 -13.14 -3.61
CA VAL A 84 -5.16 -12.03 -2.75
C VAL A 84 -5.28 -10.66 -3.45
N LEU A 85 -5.17 -10.61 -4.77
CA LEU A 85 -5.40 -9.39 -5.55
C LEU A 85 -6.89 -8.99 -5.54
N GLU A 86 -7.80 -9.96 -5.64
CA GLU A 86 -9.24 -9.73 -5.50
C GLU A 86 -9.61 -9.24 -4.09
N GLN A 87 -9.00 -9.83 -3.04
CA GLN A 87 -9.17 -9.34 -1.67
C GLN A 87 -8.68 -7.89 -1.51
N ALA A 88 -7.52 -7.55 -2.09
CA ALA A 88 -6.97 -6.20 -2.04
C ALA A 88 -7.85 -5.20 -2.82
N TYR A 89 -8.40 -5.61 -3.96
CA TYR A 89 -9.38 -4.83 -4.73
C TYR A 89 -10.62 -4.54 -3.89
N GLN A 90 -11.27 -5.57 -3.35
CA GLN A 90 -12.49 -5.40 -2.55
C GLN A 90 -12.22 -4.54 -1.30
N TRP A 91 -11.13 -4.82 -0.59
CA TRP A 91 -10.70 -4.03 0.56
C TRP A 91 -10.56 -2.54 0.20
N THR A 92 -9.97 -2.25 -0.97
CA THR A 92 -9.77 -0.88 -1.44
C THR A 92 -11.10 -0.19 -1.74
N GLN A 93 -12.03 -0.89 -2.41
CA GLN A 93 -13.37 -0.35 -2.70
C GLN A 93 -14.10 -0.01 -1.39
N ASP A 94 -14.13 -0.95 -0.45
CA ASP A 94 -14.78 -0.76 0.85
C ASP A 94 -14.16 0.41 1.63
N PHE A 95 -12.82 0.49 1.66
CA PHE A 95 -12.12 1.61 2.32
C PHE A 95 -12.49 2.97 1.70
N LEU A 96 -12.56 3.07 0.38
CA LEU A 96 -12.88 4.33 -0.32
C LEU A 96 -14.34 4.78 -0.11
N THR A 97 -15.24 3.88 0.27
CA THR A 97 -16.60 4.26 0.70
C THR A 97 -16.65 4.79 2.14
N GLY A 98 -15.53 4.79 2.86
CA GLY A 98 -15.43 5.24 4.25
C GLY A 98 -15.61 4.11 5.28
N MET A 99 -15.70 2.85 4.84
CA MET A 99 -15.65 1.71 5.75
C MET A 99 -14.24 1.54 6.35
N ASN A 100 -14.16 0.79 7.43
CA ASN A 100 -12.91 0.35 8.05
C ASN A 100 -12.76 -1.17 7.85
N PRO A 101 -12.45 -1.63 6.61
CA PRO A 101 -12.35 -3.06 6.35
C PRO A 101 -11.14 -3.64 7.08
N ASP A 102 -11.30 -4.86 7.61
CA ASP A 102 -10.21 -5.56 8.26
C ASP A 102 -9.16 -5.99 7.21
N HIS A 103 -7.92 -5.58 7.44
CA HIS A 103 -6.79 -5.97 6.58
C HIS A 103 -6.06 -7.21 7.11
N SER A 104 -6.46 -7.77 8.26
CA SER A 104 -5.76 -8.89 8.91
C SER A 104 -5.83 -10.19 8.11
N GLU A 105 -6.83 -10.32 7.24
CA GLU A 105 -7.02 -11.47 6.36
C GLU A 105 -6.22 -11.39 5.05
N ILE A 106 -5.63 -10.22 4.73
CA ILE A 106 -4.80 -10.05 3.52
C ILE A 106 -3.34 -10.34 3.88
N PRO A 107 -2.77 -11.49 3.48
CA PRO A 107 -1.35 -11.76 3.71
C PRO A 107 -0.48 -10.68 3.07
N LEU A 108 0.44 -10.09 3.84
CA LEU A 108 1.33 -9.03 3.36
C LEU A 108 2.78 -9.51 3.33
N ALA A 109 3.44 -9.37 2.19
CA ALA A 109 4.86 -9.71 2.05
C ALA A 109 5.52 -8.83 0.98
N THR A 110 6.55 -8.08 1.34
CA THR A 110 7.23 -7.17 0.41
C THR A 110 8.76 -7.19 0.63
N PHE A 111 9.50 -6.62 -0.32
CA PHE A 111 10.92 -6.40 -0.16
C PHE A 111 11.20 -5.08 0.57
N GLY A 112 12.16 -5.10 1.49
CA GLY A 112 12.59 -3.90 2.21
C GLY A 112 13.76 -4.19 3.16
N THR A 113 14.44 -3.16 3.61
CA THR A 113 15.45 -3.27 4.68
C THR A 113 14.78 -3.62 6.00
N ASP A 114 15.54 -4.13 6.98
CA ASP A 114 15.02 -4.40 8.34
C ASP A 114 14.39 -3.16 8.97
N PHE A 115 15.00 -1.99 8.75
CA PHE A 115 14.47 -0.74 9.26
C PHE A 115 13.13 -0.37 8.61
N GLN A 116 13.03 -0.48 7.28
CA GLN A 116 11.78 -0.22 6.55
C GLN A 116 10.66 -1.17 7.00
N LEU A 117 10.94 -2.46 7.09
CA LEU A 117 9.97 -3.44 7.57
C LEU A 117 9.50 -3.14 9.00
N ARG A 118 10.40 -2.72 9.92
CA ARG A 118 9.99 -2.29 11.26
C ARG A 118 9.08 -1.07 11.20
N VAL A 119 9.42 -0.07 10.37
CA VAL A 119 8.59 1.13 10.20
C VAL A 119 7.23 0.77 9.64
N TRP A 120 7.16 0.01 8.54
CA TRP A 120 5.89 -0.35 7.92
C TRP A 120 5.00 -1.20 8.84
N ASN A 121 5.59 -2.14 9.61
CA ASN A 121 4.85 -2.87 10.63
C ASN A 121 4.33 -1.95 11.75
N ALA A 122 5.09 -0.92 12.14
CA ALA A 122 4.64 0.05 13.13
C ALA A 122 3.48 0.93 12.60
N LEU A 123 3.44 1.19 11.27
CA LEU A 123 2.33 1.91 10.64
C LEU A 123 1.04 1.11 10.67
N LEU A 124 1.06 -0.21 10.50
CA LEU A 124 -0.13 -1.08 10.56
C LEU A 124 -0.86 -0.99 11.91
N ASP A 125 -0.14 -0.64 12.97
CA ASP A 125 -0.73 -0.50 14.30
C ASP A 125 -1.38 0.89 14.54
N ILE A 126 -1.38 1.80 13.56
CA ILE A 126 -2.05 3.10 13.70
C ILE A 126 -3.55 2.88 13.52
N PRO A 127 -4.38 3.16 14.55
CA PRO A 127 -5.81 2.94 14.44
C PRO A 127 -6.46 3.76 13.33
N TYR A 128 -7.59 3.27 12.84
CA TYR A 128 -8.42 4.00 11.89
C TYR A 128 -8.82 5.37 12.47
N ARG A 129 -8.77 6.44 11.66
CA ARG A 129 -9.04 7.84 12.05
C ARG A 129 -8.03 8.48 13.02
N GLU A 130 -6.98 7.79 13.39
CA GLU A 130 -5.94 8.37 14.22
C GLU A 130 -4.76 8.85 13.38
N CYS A 131 -4.16 9.95 13.80
CA CYS A 131 -2.92 10.45 13.20
C CYS A 131 -1.82 10.44 14.25
N VAL A 132 -0.62 10.06 13.81
CA VAL A 132 0.61 10.07 14.64
C VAL A 132 1.69 10.90 13.95
N THR A 133 2.73 11.28 14.68
CA THR A 133 3.88 12.00 14.11
C THR A 133 4.99 11.03 13.69
N TYR A 134 5.90 11.51 12.81
CA TYR A 134 7.13 10.75 12.49
C TYR A 134 7.96 10.45 13.74
N ALA A 135 7.92 11.32 14.76
CA ALA A 135 8.61 11.11 16.04
C ALA A 135 7.96 9.99 16.87
N ASP A 136 6.64 9.84 16.82
CA ASP A 136 5.93 8.73 17.46
C ASP A 136 6.35 7.39 16.86
N ILE A 137 6.38 7.30 15.53
CA ILE A 137 6.86 6.10 14.83
C ILE A 137 8.34 5.85 15.18
N ALA A 138 9.19 6.87 15.19
CA ALA A 138 10.60 6.73 15.53
C ALA A 138 10.79 6.14 16.96
N ARG A 139 9.99 6.59 17.93
CA ARG A 139 9.96 6.02 19.29
C ARG A 139 9.48 4.57 19.28
N LYS A 140 8.39 4.29 18.57
CA LYS A 140 7.80 2.95 18.48
C LYS A 140 8.77 1.91 17.91
N VAL A 141 9.59 2.28 16.91
CA VAL A 141 10.60 1.38 16.32
C VAL A 141 11.94 1.35 17.07
N GLY A 142 12.01 1.95 18.26
CA GLY A 142 13.22 1.97 19.10
C GLY A 142 14.35 2.87 18.57
N SER A 143 14.03 3.86 17.75
CA SER A 143 15.01 4.76 17.11
C SER A 143 14.58 6.23 17.21
N PRO A 144 14.42 6.80 18.43
CA PRO A 144 13.75 8.08 18.68
C PRO A 144 14.40 9.27 17.97
N ARG A 145 15.69 9.19 17.63
CA ARG A 145 16.42 10.24 16.90
C ARG A 145 16.39 10.07 15.39
N ALA A 146 15.80 8.98 14.87
CA ALA A 146 15.84 8.63 13.44
C ALA A 146 14.59 9.12 12.66
N TYR A 147 13.94 10.21 13.08
CA TYR A 147 12.70 10.70 12.47
C TYR A 147 12.83 11.02 10.98
N GLN A 148 14.00 11.44 10.49
CA GLN A 148 14.25 11.64 9.05
C GLN A 148 14.30 10.31 8.29
N ALA A 149 14.97 9.30 8.84
CA ALA A 149 15.02 7.96 8.25
C ALA A 149 13.62 7.29 8.28
N VAL A 150 12.84 7.53 9.35
CA VAL A 150 11.43 7.14 9.41
C VAL A 150 10.64 7.82 8.30
N GLY A 151 10.79 9.13 8.11
CA GLY A 151 10.13 9.87 7.03
C GLY A 151 10.47 9.29 5.65
N SER A 152 11.72 8.94 5.42
CA SER A 152 12.14 8.24 4.19
C SER A 152 11.46 6.87 4.06
N ALA A 153 11.46 6.04 5.10
CA ALA A 153 10.82 4.72 5.08
C ALA A 153 9.30 4.81 4.86
N VAL A 154 8.62 5.77 5.51
CA VAL A 154 7.20 6.07 5.32
C VAL A 154 6.91 6.44 3.86
N GLY A 155 7.76 7.29 3.26
CA GLY A 155 7.62 7.69 1.85
C GLY A 155 7.84 6.55 0.86
N HIS A 156 8.65 5.54 1.21
CA HIS A 156 8.90 4.35 0.39
C HIS A 156 7.94 3.19 0.66
N ASN A 157 6.85 3.43 1.40
CA ASN A 157 5.85 2.40 1.64
C ASN A 157 5.28 1.83 0.33
N PRO A 158 5.49 0.55 0.03
CA PRO A 158 4.98 -0.05 -1.21
C PRO A 158 3.53 -0.51 -1.10
N LEU A 159 2.96 -0.59 0.11
CA LEU A 159 1.63 -1.09 0.41
C LEU A 159 0.70 0.08 0.80
N SER A 160 0.61 1.10 -0.07
CA SER A 160 -0.22 2.28 0.16
C SER A 160 -1.67 1.90 0.52
N LEU A 161 -2.34 2.72 1.29
CA LEU A 161 -3.68 2.51 1.86
C LEU A 161 -3.70 1.46 2.97
N ILE A 162 -3.39 0.20 2.70
CA ILE A 162 -3.38 -0.90 3.68
C ILE A 162 -2.37 -0.61 4.80
N VAL A 163 -1.14 -0.21 4.44
CA VAL A 163 -0.18 0.36 5.40
C VAL A 163 -0.40 1.86 5.44
N PRO A 164 -1.04 2.41 6.49
CA PRO A 164 -1.65 3.74 6.47
C PRO A 164 -0.64 4.87 6.65
N CYS A 165 0.30 5.02 5.70
CA CYS A 165 1.28 6.09 5.72
C CYS A 165 0.66 7.50 5.61
N HIS A 166 -0.57 7.62 5.13
CA HIS A 166 -1.36 8.85 5.13
C HIS A 166 -1.75 9.32 6.54
N ARG A 167 -1.75 8.44 7.55
CA ARG A 167 -1.98 8.78 8.97
C ARG A 167 -0.75 9.33 9.69
N VAL A 168 0.41 9.43 9.01
CA VAL A 168 1.62 10.01 9.62
C VAL A 168 1.74 11.48 9.25
N ALA A 169 1.76 12.36 10.26
CA ALA A 169 1.81 13.82 10.09
C ALA A 169 3.16 14.41 10.52
N SER A 170 3.51 15.56 9.93
CA SER A 170 4.59 16.38 10.44
C SER A 170 4.15 17.15 11.67
N ALA A 171 5.00 17.27 12.69
CA ALA A 171 4.76 18.12 13.85
C ALA A 171 4.62 19.61 13.47
N SER A 172 5.17 20.03 12.33
CA SER A 172 5.04 21.40 11.79
C SER A 172 3.72 21.64 11.02
N GLY A 173 2.84 20.66 10.92
CA GLY A 173 1.60 20.76 10.13
C GLY A 173 1.81 20.66 8.61
N GLN A 174 3.03 20.52 8.13
CA GLN A 174 3.28 20.31 6.70
C GLN A 174 2.75 18.94 6.24
N VAL A 175 2.05 18.95 5.11
CA VAL A 175 1.46 17.75 4.52
C VAL A 175 2.45 17.12 3.55
N HIS A 176 3.15 16.07 4.01
CA HIS A 176 4.03 15.26 3.17
C HIS A 176 3.36 13.90 2.91
N TYR A 177 3.32 13.49 1.64
CA TYR A 177 2.77 12.20 1.24
C TYR A 177 3.32 11.79 -0.14
N GLY A 178 3.68 10.51 -0.30
CA GLY A 178 4.19 9.99 -1.58
C GLY A 178 3.19 10.10 -2.73
N GLY A 179 1.90 9.98 -2.44
CA GLY A 179 0.80 10.17 -3.39
C GLY A 179 0.37 11.62 -3.60
N GLY A 180 1.04 12.59 -2.95
CA GLY A 180 0.72 14.01 -3.01
C GLY A 180 -0.25 14.49 -1.91
N PRO A 181 -0.21 15.80 -1.57
CA PRO A 181 -1.00 16.35 -0.46
C PRO A 181 -2.52 16.19 -0.64
N ALA A 182 -3.02 16.36 -1.86
CA ALA A 182 -4.45 16.26 -2.16
C ALA A 182 -5.01 14.87 -1.84
N ARG A 183 -4.31 13.80 -2.26
CA ARG A 183 -4.69 12.42 -1.95
C ARG A 183 -4.65 12.12 -0.45
N LYS A 184 -3.66 12.65 0.28
CA LYS A 184 -3.62 12.49 1.74
C LYS A 184 -4.83 13.11 2.40
N LEU A 185 -5.18 14.34 2.06
CA LEU A 185 -6.35 15.03 2.61
C LEU A 185 -7.65 14.30 2.24
N TYR A 186 -7.74 13.80 1.01
CA TYR A 186 -8.88 12.98 0.57
C TYR A 186 -9.01 11.72 1.43
N LEU A 187 -7.94 10.94 1.62
CA LEU A 187 -7.96 9.72 2.42
C LEU A 187 -8.37 9.98 3.87
N LEU A 188 -7.82 11.02 4.49
CA LEU A 188 -8.23 11.44 5.84
C LEU A 188 -9.70 11.88 5.89
N SER A 189 -10.22 12.51 4.82
CA SER A 189 -11.63 12.88 4.72
C SER A 189 -12.54 11.65 4.55
N VAL A 190 -12.11 10.65 3.80
CA VAL A 190 -12.81 9.35 3.66
C VAL A 190 -12.96 8.70 5.03
N GLU A 191 -11.87 8.59 5.78
CA GLU A 191 -11.90 8.03 7.13
C GLU A 191 -12.79 8.84 8.07
N SER A 192 -12.83 10.16 7.96
CA SER A 192 -13.65 11.01 8.84
C SER A 192 -15.15 10.89 8.59
N LYS A 193 -15.56 10.54 7.36
CA LYS A 193 -16.97 10.42 6.96
C LYS A 193 -17.57 9.05 7.32
N GLY A 194 -16.76 8.01 7.40
CA GLY A 194 -17.24 6.66 7.69
C GLY A 194 -17.94 6.57 9.05
N SER A 195 -19.09 5.91 9.12
CA SER A 195 -19.75 5.60 10.39
C SER A 195 -18.93 4.59 11.19
N LEU A 196 -18.86 4.81 12.51
CA LEU A 196 -18.43 3.76 13.45
C LEU A 196 -19.53 2.71 13.47
N HIS A 197 -19.30 1.53 12.91
CA HIS A 197 -20.10 0.34 13.14
C HIS A 197 -19.37 -0.58 14.09
#